data_ba3776710326565eb76c25b01bd03fb0
#
_entry.id   ba3776710326565eb76c25b01bd03fb0
#
_cell.length_a   1.000
_cell.length_b   1.000
_cell.length_c   1.000
_cell.angle_alpha   90.00
_cell.angle_beta   90.00
_cell.angle_gamma   90.00
#
_symmetry.space_group_name_H-M   'P 1'
#
loop_
_entity.id
_entity.type
_entity.pdbx_description
1 polymer ?
#
loop_
_entity_poly.entity_id
_entity_poly.type
_entity_poly.pdbx_seq_one_letter_code
_entity_poly.pdbx_strand_id
1 'polypeptide(L)'
;MIGKWGMNLTNYHSHCSFCDGKAPMEDFVKSAIAAGFTSYGISSHAPLPFETCWTLSQERVPDYLQEIGRLKQRYAGEIEIYAGLEIDYLNEIKNPANSYFQALPLDYRIGSVHLVYTDEEEIIDTDTDPENFRYLLEKHFRGNLQEMVTRYFVAAMRMVEAGGFDFVGHADKISYNAGICQPDLFRQGWFTDMLKEYFTLIAERGIMMEINTKAFLRKGCFFPDIRHFAFIRALGILVNSDAHRPDLINAGRAEALQALKEAGFHTVRQLQGGKWIDVPIA
;
A
#
# COMPACT_ATOMS: atom_id res chain seq x y z
N MET A 1 5.09 28.31 21.88
CA MET A 1 4.92 27.94 20.46
C MET A 1 4.97 26.41 20.43
N ILE A 2 3.81 25.77 20.47
CA ILE A 2 3.67 24.33 20.21
C ILE A 2 3.94 24.20 18.71
N GLY A 3 5.05 23.55 18.38
CA GLY A 3 5.51 23.44 17.01
C GLY A 3 4.46 22.79 16.09
N LYS A 4 4.50 23.07 14.80
CA LYS A 4 3.70 22.50 13.71
C LYS A 4 3.77 20.95 13.58
N TRP A 5 4.31 20.26 14.56
CA TRP A 5 4.63 18.82 14.59
C TRP A 5 3.57 17.97 15.29
N GLY A 6 2.40 18.52 15.59
CA GLY A 6 1.42 17.92 16.50
C GLY A 6 0.39 16.98 15.89
N MET A 7 0.37 16.77 14.58
CA MET A 7 -0.50 15.80 13.92
C MET A 7 0.31 15.04 12.87
N ASN A 8 0.21 13.71 12.87
CA ASN A 8 0.89 12.81 11.94
C ASN A 8 0.31 12.94 10.51
N LEU A 9 0.32 14.17 9.96
CA LEU A 9 -0.25 14.49 8.64
C LEU A 9 0.80 14.23 7.56
N THR A 10 0.91 12.96 7.19
CA THR A 10 1.74 12.47 6.10
C THR A 10 0.99 11.39 5.33
N ASN A 11 1.26 11.23 4.07
CA ASN A 11 0.73 10.13 3.26
C ASN A 11 1.72 9.81 2.15
N TYR A 12 2.03 8.54 1.97
CA TYR A 12 3.01 8.06 0.98
C TYR A 12 2.40 7.05 0.01
N HIS A 13 1.07 6.85 0.06
CA HIS A 13 0.35 6.00 -0.86
C HIS A 13 -0.78 6.78 -1.49
N SER A 14 -0.55 7.27 -2.71
CA SER A 14 -1.54 8.01 -3.49
C SER A 14 -1.29 7.91 -4.98
N HIS A 15 -2.39 7.96 -5.74
CA HIS A 15 -2.46 7.75 -7.17
C HIS A 15 -2.97 9.01 -7.86
N CYS A 16 -2.44 9.31 -9.04
CA CYS A 16 -2.84 10.47 -9.81
C CYS A 16 -3.14 10.10 -11.28
N SER A 17 -3.43 11.07 -12.13
CA SER A 17 -3.77 10.85 -13.53
C SER A 17 -2.65 10.25 -14.41
N PHE A 18 -1.49 9.95 -13.84
CA PHE A 18 -0.47 9.14 -14.50
C PHE A 18 -0.80 7.64 -14.49
N CYS A 19 -1.58 7.19 -13.51
CA CYS A 19 -2.20 5.86 -13.46
C CYS A 19 -3.73 6.01 -13.40
N ASP A 20 -4.41 5.41 -12.47
CA ASP A 20 -5.88 5.42 -12.36
C ASP A 20 -6.45 6.45 -11.39
N GLY A 21 -5.62 7.29 -10.78
CA GLY A 21 -6.05 8.43 -9.96
C GLY A 21 -6.89 9.44 -10.75
N LYS A 22 -7.84 10.08 -10.08
CA LYS A 22 -8.91 10.88 -10.72
C LYS A 22 -8.62 12.37 -10.84
N ALA A 23 -7.36 12.78 -10.60
CA ALA A 23 -6.95 14.19 -10.72
C ALA A 23 -5.46 14.30 -11.07
N PRO A 24 -5.02 15.47 -11.58
CA PRO A 24 -3.61 15.78 -11.76
C PRO A 24 -2.84 15.69 -10.43
N MET A 25 -1.57 15.32 -10.50
CA MET A 25 -0.69 15.17 -9.34
C MET A 25 -0.65 16.43 -8.46
N GLU A 26 -0.62 17.62 -9.07
CA GLU A 26 -0.57 18.89 -8.37
C GLU A 26 -1.80 19.15 -7.48
N ASP A 27 -2.97 18.62 -7.83
CA ASP A 27 -4.18 18.80 -7.04
C ASP A 27 -4.12 18.02 -5.71
N PHE A 28 -3.46 16.86 -5.71
CA PHE A 28 -3.16 16.13 -4.47
C PHE A 28 -2.19 16.89 -3.57
N VAL A 29 -1.14 17.50 -4.15
CA VAL A 29 -0.19 18.32 -3.39
C VAL A 29 -0.88 19.55 -2.79
N LYS A 30 -1.72 20.26 -3.55
CA LYS A 30 -2.49 21.39 -3.05
C LYS A 30 -3.44 21.00 -1.92
N SER A 31 -4.11 19.85 -2.05
CA SER A 31 -4.97 19.32 -0.99
C SER A 31 -4.18 18.96 0.27
N ALA A 32 -2.98 18.39 0.11
CA ALA A 32 -2.09 18.07 1.22
C ALA A 32 -1.64 19.34 1.96
N ILE A 33 -1.23 20.39 1.24
CA ILE A 33 -0.86 21.70 1.81
C ILE A 33 -2.06 22.30 2.56
N ALA A 34 -3.25 22.34 1.93
CA ALA A 34 -4.46 22.88 2.52
C ALA A 34 -4.88 22.13 3.79
N ALA A 35 -4.65 20.82 3.85
CA ALA A 35 -4.90 19.99 5.02
C ALA A 35 -3.80 20.07 6.10
N GLY A 36 -2.70 20.79 5.85
CA GLY A 36 -1.60 20.97 6.79
C GLY A 36 -0.62 19.80 6.84
N PHE A 37 -0.53 19.00 5.79
CA PHE A 37 0.46 17.91 5.69
C PHE A 37 1.88 18.47 5.70
N THR A 38 2.78 17.78 6.38
CA THR A 38 4.20 18.14 6.45
C THR A 38 5.02 17.48 5.36
N SER A 39 4.60 16.27 4.93
CA SER A 39 5.19 15.56 3.80
C SER A 39 4.14 14.74 3.06
N TYR A 40 4.34 14.60 1.75
CA TYR A 40 3.42 13.89 0.88
C TYR A 40 4.16 13.12 -0.21
N GLY A 41 3.82 11.86 -0.39
CA GLY A 41 4.37 11.00 -1.42
C GLY A 41 3.36 10.70 -2.53
N ILE A 42 3.81 10.70 -3.76
CA ILE A 42 3.06 10.22 -4.92
C ILE A 42 3.62 8.84 -5.29
N SER A 43 2.76 7.83 -5.44
CA SER A 43 3.16 6.43 -5.63
C SER A 43 2.26 5.72 -6.63
N SER A 44 2.13 6.28 -7.84
CA SER A 44 1.34 5.66 -8.90
C SER A 44 1.69 4.18 -9.08
N HIS A 45 0.73 3.38 -9.50
CA HIS A 45 0.96 1.98 -9.87
C HIS A 45 2.07 1.88 -10.92
N ALA A 46 3.08 1.08 -10.63
CA ALA A 46 4.24 0.88 -11.49
C ALA A 46 3.87 0.18 -12.80
N PRO A 47 4.69 0.32 -13.85
CA PRO A 47 4.50 -0.40 -15.10
C PRO A 47 4.50 -1.92 -14.92
N LEU A 48 3.54 -2.59 -15.56
CA LEU A 48 3.48 -4.03 -15.70
C LEU A 48 4.00 -4.47 -17.09
N PRO A 49 4.38 -5.73 -17.27
CA PRO A 49 4.87 -6.24 -18.58
C PRO A 49 3.76 -6.44 -19.61
N PHE A 50 2.54 -6.05 -19.30
CA PHE A 50 1.35 -6.08 -20.15
C PHE A 50 0.51 -4.82 -19.91
N GLU A 51 -0.32 -4.47 -20.87
CA GLU A 51 -1.19 -3.29 -20.77
C GLU A 51 -2.32 -3.49 -19.77
N THR A 52 -2.58 -2.47 -18.97
CA THR A 52 -3.71 -2.37 -18.06
C THR A 52 -4.32 -0.96 -18.14
N CYS A 53 -5.54 -0.80 -17.66
CA CYS A 53 -6.18 0.52 -17.59
C CYS A 53 -5.84 1.27 -16.27
N TRP A 54 -5.07 0.68 -15.37
CA TRP A 54 -4.82 1.22 -14.04
C TRP A 54 -3.34 1.46 -13.70
N THR A 55 -2.38 0.99 -14.50
CA THR A 55 -0.96 1.24 -14.27
C THR A 55 -0.40 2.39 -15.10
N LEU A 56 0.65 3.02 -14.61
CA LEU A 56 1.51 3.92 -15.38
C LEU A 56 2.20 3.12 -16.49
N SER A 57 2.17 3.61 -17.73
CA SER A 57 2.96 2.98 -18.80
C SER A 57 4.45 3.28 -18.65
N GLN A 58 5.30 2.35 -19.08
CA GLN A 58 6.74 2.47 -18.94
C GLN A 58 7.30 3.72 -19.65
N GLU A 59 6.72 4.09 -20.79
CA GLU A 59 7.11 5.26 -21.58
C GLU A 59 6.84 6.58 -20.85
N ARG A 60 5.85 6.60 -19.96
CA ARG A 60 5.45 7.80 -19.19
C ARG A 60 6.19 7.95 -17.85
N VAL A 61 7.04 6.99 -17.47
CA VAL A 61 7.80 7.08 -16.22
C VAL A 61 8.71 8.32 -16.18
N PRO A 62 9.42 8.72 -17.26
CA PRO A 62 10.20 9.96 -17.25
C PRO A 62 9.35 11.21 -17.00
N ASP A 63 8.17 11.32 -17.62
CA ASP A 63 7.25 12.45 -17.45
C ASP A 63 6.70 12.50 -16.00
N TYR A 64 6.39 11.34 -15.44
CA TYR A 64 5.96 11.20 -14.03
C TYR A 64 7.02 11.75 -13.07
N LEU A 65 8.27 11.33 -13.23
CA LEU A 65 9.38 11.78 -12.40
C LEU A 65 9.70 13.28 -12.61
N GLN A 66 9.60 13.77 -13.85
CA GLN A 66 9.77 15.17 -14.17
C GLN A 66 8.71 16.03 -13.48
N GLU A 67 7.44 15.61 -13.50
CA GLU A 67 6.34 16.33 -12.84
C GLU A 67 6.56 16.38 -11.33
N ILE A 68 6.95 15.28 -10.69
CA ILE A 68 7.29 15.29 -9.26
C ILE A 68 8.44 16.28 -8.98
N GLY A 69 9.48 16.27 -9.81
CA GLY A 69 10.61 17.22 -9.70
C GLY A 69 10.15 18.68 -9.79
N ARG A 70 9.25 18.99 -10.73
CA ARG A 70 8.64 20.31 -10.87
C ARG A 70 7.88 20.72 -9.60
N LEU A 71 7.07 19.80 -9.05
CA LEU A 71 6.28 20.05 -7.84
C LEU A 71 7.16 20.22 -6.60
N LYS A 72 8.23 19.42 -6.45
CA LYS A 72 9.24 19.59 -5.39
C LYS A 72 9.82 21.02 -5.39
N GLN A 73 10.15 21.54 -6.56
CA GLN A 73 10.70 22.91 -6.70
C GLN A 73 9.62 23.97 -6.42
N ARG A 74 8.42 23.79 -6.97
CA ARG A 74 7.33 24.76 -6.86
C ARG A 74 6.87 24.99 -5.43
N TYR A 75 6.78 23.92 -4.64
CA TYR A 75 6.26 23.93 -3.27
C TYR A 75 7.36 23.79 -2.21
N ALA A 76 8.61 24.07 -2.61
CA ALA A 76 9.74 24.07 -1.68
C ALA A 76 9.50 25.01 -0.49
N GLY A 77 9.65 24.50 0.73
CA GLY A 77 9.40 25.23 1.97
C GLY A 77 7.95 25.22 2.45
N GLU A 78 6.99 24.73 1.64
CA GLU A 78 5.59 24.54 2.05
C GLU A 78 5.32 23.10 2.52
N ILE A 79 5.82 22.12 1.75
CA ILE A 79 5.64 20.68 2.01
C ILE A 79 6.83 19.91 1.44
N GLU A 80 7.24 18.83 2.09
CA GLU A 80 8.17 17.87 1.51
C GLU A 80 7.42 16.91 0.58
N ILE A 81 7.79 16.88 -0.70
CA ILE A 81 7.20 15.98 -1.70
C ILE A 81 8.16 14.86 -2.01
N TYR A 82 7.67 13.63 -2.07
CA TYR A 82 8.48 12.43 -2.32
C TYR A 82 7.97 11.65 -3.52
N ALA A 83 8.93 11.15 -4.33
CA ALA A 83 8.68 10.30 -5.48
C ALA A 83 8.66 8.83 -5.05
N GLY A 84 7.54 8.16 -5.23
CA GLY A 84 7.38 6.73 -5.01
C GLY A 84 6.80 6.03 -6.23
N LEU A 85 6.74 4.71 -6.17
CA LEU A 85 5.93 3.85 -7.01
C LEU A 85 5.37 2.71 -6.16
N GLU A 86 4.13 2.32 -6.43
CA GLU A 86 3.57 1.07 -5.94
C GLU A 86 3.86 -0.03 -6.96
N ILE A 87 4.68 -1.00 -6.57
CA ILE A 87 5.27 -1.99 -7.46
C ILE A 87 4.72 -3.36 -7.11
N ASP A 88 4.03 -3.97 -8.07
CA ASP A 88 3.50 -5.32 -7.92
C ASP A 88 4.59 -6.39 -7.95
N TYR A 89 4.42 -7.41 -7.13
CA TYR A 89 5.11 -8.69 -7.27
C TYR A 89 4.31 -9.59 -8.20
N LEU A 90 4.87 -9.91 -9.35
CA LEU A 90 4.33 -10.92 -10.25
C LEU A 90 5.06 -12.26 -10.12
N ASN A 91 6.38 -12.22 -10.11
CA ASN A 91 7.26 -13.40 -10.01
C ASN A 91 8.69 -12.97 -9.65
N GLU A 92 9.63 -13.92 -9.64
CA GLU A 92 11.02 -13.71 -9.27
C GLU A 92 11.77 -12.71 -10.17
N ILE A 93 11.27 -12.44 -11.39
CA ILE A 93 11.89 -11.51 -12.35
C ILE A 93 11.18 -10.16 -12.31
N LYS A 94 9.85 -10.13 -12.16
CA LYS A 94 9.00 -8.94 -12.19
C LYS A 94 8.48 -8.68 -10.78
N ASN A 95 9.24 -7.90 -10.03
CA ASN A 95 8.98 -7.57 -8.63
C ASN A 95 9.71 -6.28 -8.23
N PRO A 96 9.51 -5.75 -7.02
CA PRO A 96 10.16 -4.51 -6.57
C PRO A 96 11.69 -4.53 -6.63
N ALA A 97 12.35 -5.68 -6.45
CA ALA A 97 13.82 -5.80 -6.52
C ALA A 97 14.36 -5.79 -7.96
N ASN A 98 13.52 -5.78 -8.98
CA ASN A 98 13.96 -5.72 -10.37
C ASN A 98 14.85 -4.50 -10.61
N SER A 99 15.97 -4.68 -11.33
CA SER A 99 16.97 -3.65 -11.59
C SER A 99 16.41 -2.40 -12.26
N TYR A 100 15.36 -2.52 -13.07
CA TYR A 100 14.68 -1.38 -13.66
C TYR A 100 14.14 -0.43 -12.57
N PHE A 101 13.36 -0.96 -11.60
CA PHE A 101 12.81 -0.15 -10.52
C PHE A 101 13.89 0.36 -9.57
N GLN A 102 14.93 -0.43 -9.33
CA GLN A 102 16.04 -0.03 -8.47
C GLN A 102 16.88 1.11 -9.06
N ALA A 103 16.96 1.21 -10.39
CA ALA A 103 17.68 2.29 -11.09
C ALA A 103 16.89 3.62 -11.16
N LEU A 104 15.58 3.61 -10.90
CA LEU A 104 14.77 4.84 -10.92
C LEU A 104 15.11 5.73 -9.71
N PRO A 105 15.20 7.07 -9.89
CA PRO A 105 15.49 8.02 -8.82
C PRO A 105 14.26 8.24 -7.91
N LEU A 106 13.80 7.18 -7.27
CA LEU A 106 12.68 7.19 -6.32
C LEU A 106 13.19 7.45 -4.91
N ASP A 107 12.42 8.20 -4.13
CA ASP A 107 12.68 8.43 -2.71
C ASP A 107 12.26 7.21 -1.86
N TYR A 108 11.24 6.47 -2.31
CA TYR A 108 10.75 5.23 -1.67
C TYR A 108 10.02 4.33 -2.67
N ARG A 109 9.81 3.07 -2.28
CA ARG A 109 9.09 2.05 -3.05
C ARG A 109 8.10 1.32 -2.16
N ILE A 110 6.90 1.07 -2.68
CA ILE A 110 5.87 0.25 -2.04
C ILE A 110 5.88 -1.12 -2.73
N GLY A 111 5.90 -2.19 -1.96
CA GLY A 111 5.70 -3.54 -2.47
C GLY A 111 4.24 -3.95 -2.27
N SER A 112 3.57 -4.36 -3.35
CA SER A 112 2.16 -4.76 -3.31
C SER A 112 1.90 -6.04 -4.10
N VAL A 113 0.79 -6.70 -3.80
CA VAL A 113 0.26 -7.84 -4.56
C VAL A 113 -1.20 -7.54 -4.89
N HIS A 114 -1.49 -7.34 -6.16
CA HIS A 114 -2.86 -7.25 -6.68
C HIS A 114 -3.21 -8.49 -7.50
N LEU A 115 -2.22 -9.09 -8.12
CA LEU A 115 -2.32 -10.10 -9.15
C LEU A 115 -1.76 -11.43 -8.69
N VAL A 116 -2.43 -12.51 -9.01
CA VAL A 116 -1.95 -13.88 -8.77
C VAL A 116 -2.05 -14.73 -10.03
N TYR A 117 -1.16 -15.72 -10.15
CA TYR A 117 -1.22 -16.70 -11.22
C TYR A 117 -2.16 -17.85 -10.89
N THR A 118 -2.90 -18.33 -11.88
CA THR A 118 -3.68 -19.57 -11.84
C THR A 118 -2.77 -20.78 -12.21
N ASP A 119 -3.32 -22.00 -12.16
CA ASP A 119 -2.62 -23.19 -12.62
C ASP A 119 -2.36 -23.20 -14.13
N GLU A 120 -3.21 -22.50 -14.87
CA GLU A 120 -3.09 -22.32 -16.32
C GLU A 120 -2.16 -21.15 -16.69
N GLU A 121 -1.42 -20.59 -15.73
CA GLU A 121 -0.56 -19.41 -15.90
C GLU A 121 -1.30 -18.13 -16.30
N GLU A 122 -2.64 -18.09 -16.16
CA GLU A 122 -3.41 -16.86 -16.31
C GLU A 122 -3.18 -15.94 -15.10
N ILE A 123 -3.14 -14.64 -15.33
CA ILE A 123 -3.01 -13.63 -14.28
C ILE A 123 -4.39 -13.11 -13.96
N ILE A 124 -4.79 -13.17 -12.68
CA ILE A 124 -6.06 -12.64 -12.22
C ILE A 124 -5.86 -11.54 -11.18
N ASP A 125 -6.75 -10.54 -11.22
CA ASP A 125 -6.80 -9.46 -10.25
C ASP A 125 -7.62 -9.88 -9.03
N THR A 126 -6.99 -9.90 -7.86
CA THR A 126 -7.65 -10.22 -6.58
C THR A 126 -8.23 -8.99 -5.88
N ASP A 127 -7.86 -7.78 -6.34
CA ASP A 127 -8.40 -6.51 -5.83
C ASP A 127 -9.60 -6.03 -6.65
N THR A 128 -10.60 -6.84 -6.72
CA THR A 128 -11.82 -6.59 -7.48
C THR A 128 -13.05 -6.49 -6.57
N ASP A 129 -14.23 -6.25 -7.13
CA ASP A 129 -15.47 -6.30 -6.36
C ASP A 129 -15.82 -7.73 -5.93
N PRO A 130 -16.68 -7.91 -4.89
CA PRO A 130 -16.97 -9.23 -4.33
C PRO A 130 -17.66 -10.19 -5.31
N GLU A 131 -18.39 -9.69 -6.29
CA GLU A 131 -19.09 -10.52 -7.28
C GLU A 131 -18.07 -11.11 -8.26
N ASN A 132 -17.20 -10.26 -8.80
CA ASN A 132 -16.13 -10.70 -9.69
C ASN A 132 -15.12 -11.59 -8.95
N PHE A 133 -14.82 -11.31 -7.67
CA PHE A 133 -13.98 -12.19 -6.86
C PHE A 133 -14.55 -13.61 -6.76
N ARG A 134 -15.86 -13.75 -6.50
CA ARG A 134 -16.53 -15.08 -6.50
C ARG A 134 -16.48 -15.75 -7.88
N TYR A 135 -16.71 -14.99 -8.94
CA TYR A 135 -16.60 -15.52 -10.30
C TYR A 135 -15.19 -16.07 -10.57
N LEU A 136 -14.14 -15.32 -10.23
CA LEU A 136 -12.75 -15.76 -10.40
C LEU A 136 -12.42 -16.98 -9.53
N LEU A 137 -12.92 -17.01 -8.30
CA LEU A 137 -12.78 -18.13 -7.38
C LEU A 137 -13.39 -19.42 -7.97
N GLU A 138 -14.62 -19.35 -8.48
CA GLU A 138 -15.28 -20.51 -9.08
C GLU A 138 -14.60 -20.95 -10.38
N LYS A 139 -14.29 -19.98 -11.25
CA LYS A 139 -13.72 -20.26 -12.58
C LYS A 139 -12.33 -20.88 -12.51
N HIS A 140 -11.44 -20.32 -11.69
CA HIS A 140 -10.02 -20.67 -11.70
C HIS A 140 -9.59 -21.57 -10.54
N PHE A 141 -10.36 -21.58 -9.44
CA PHE A 141 -10.03 -22.37 -8.24
C PHE A 141 -11.13 -23.36 -7.84
N ARG A 142 -12.19 -23.52 -8.67
CA ARG A 142 -13.29 -24.47 -8.42
C ARG A 142 -13.93 -24.28 -7.02
N GLY A 143 -14.02 -23.01 -6.57
CA GLY A 143 -14.51 -22.65 -5.24
C GLY A 143 -13.53 -22.89 -4.09
N ASN A 144 -12.27 -23.30 -4.36
CA ASN A 144 -11.28 -23.53 -3.33
C ASN A 144 -10.65 -22.19 -2.86
N LEU A 145 -11.31 -21.53 -1.90
CA LEU A 145 -10.89 -20.25 -1.35
C LEU A 145 -9.51 -20.34 -0.69
N GLN A 146 -9.23 -21.42 0.02
CA GLN A 146 -7.94 -21.60 0.68
C GLN A 146 -6.80 -21.58 -0.32
N GLU A 147 -6.95 -22.20 -1.47
CA GLU A 147 -5.94 -22.21 -2.51
C GLU A 147 -5.69 -20.81 -3.07
N MET A 148 -6.75 -20.08 -3.46
CA MET A 148 -6.64 -18.71 -3.98
C MET A 148 -5.95 -17.77 -2.99
N VAL A 149 -6.35 -17.81 -1.72
CA VAL A 149 -5.77 -17.00 -0.65
C VAL A 149 -4.32 -17.41 -0.37
N THR A 150 -4.00 -18.71 -0.40
CA THR A 150 -2.63 -19.20 -0.24
C THR A 150 -1.71 -18.67 -1.33
N ARG A 151 -2.14 -18.66 -2.59
CA ARG A 151 -1.34 -18.11 -3.70
C ARG A 151 -1.03 -16.63 -3.49
N TYR A 152 -2.00 -15.86 -3.05
CA TYR A 152 -1.78 -14.45 -2.72
C TYR A 152 -0.70 -14.27 -1.65
N PHE A 153 -0.80 -14.96 -0.51
CA PHE A 153 0.17 -14.79 0.57
C PHE A 153 1.54 -15.42 0.24
N VAL A 154 1.59 -16.48 -0.56
CA VAL A 154 2.86 -17.00 -1.08
C VAL A 154 3.55 -15.97 -1.97
N ALA A 155 2.80 -15.29 -2.85
CA ALA A 155 3.36 -14.19 -3.65
C ALA A 155 3.83 -13.03 -2.76
N ALA A 156 3.06 -12.67 -1.73
CA ALA A 156 3.42 -11.61 -0.78
C ALA A 156 4.68 -11.97 0.04
N MET A 157 4.81 -13.21 0.50
CA MET A 157 6.02 -13.68 1.20
C MET A 157 7.24 -13.67 0.28
N ARG A 158 7.12 -14.14 -0.96
CA ARG A 158 8.20 -14.08 -1.96
C ARG A 158 8.61 -12.64 -2.29
N MET A 159 7.66 -11.71 -2.33
CA MET A 159 7.95 -10.29 -2.47
C MET A 159 8.83 -9.79 -1.31
N VAL A 160 8.47 -10.14 -0.08
CA VAL A 160 9.24 -9.78 1.12
C VAL A 160 10.63 -10.40 1.10
N GLU A 161 10.75 -11.65 0.65
CA GLU A 161 12.04 -12.32 0.48
C GLU A 161 12.93 -11.67 -0.57
N ALA A 162 12.35 -11.25 -1.70
CA ALA A 162 13.06 -10.54 -2.75
C ALA A 162 13.51 -9.13 -2.31
N GLY A 163 12.71 -8.44 -1.49
CA GLY A 163 13.01 -7.09 -1.00
C GLY A 163 12.94 -6.02 -2.10
N GLY A 164 13.78 -4.98 -1.97
CA GLY A 164 13.85 -3.90 -2.96
C GLY A 164 12.77 -2.83 -2.81
N PHE A 165 12.09 -2.76 -1.67
CA PHE A 165 11.08 -1.77 -1.33
C PHE A 165 11.14 -1.38 0.15
N ASP A 166 10.50 -0.27 0.50
CA ASP A 166 10.57 0.31 1.85
C ASP A 166 9.47 -0.21 2.76
N PHE A 167 8.26 -0.36 2.25
CA PHE A 167 7.13 -0.87 3.03
C PHE A 167 6.14 -1.68 2.17
N VAL A 168 5.45 -2.59 2.85
CA VAL A 168 4.37 -3.38 2.26
C VAL A 168 3.10 -2.54 2.19
N GLY A 169 2.50 -2.46 1.00
CA GLY A 169 1.17 -1.88 0.78
C GLY A 169 0.06 -2.86 1.19
N HIS A 170 -1.04 -2.35 1.76
CA HIS A 170 -2.28 -3.07 2.09
C HIS A 170 -2.14 -4.61 2.27
N ALA A 171 -1.31 -5.03 3.23
CA ALA A 171 -0.69 -6.35 3.37
C ALA A 171 -1.65 -7.57 3.30
N ASP A 172 -2.92 -7.40 3.67
CA ASP A 172 -3.92 -8.46 3.68
C ASP A 172 -5.16 -8.14 2.82
N LYS A 173 -5.00 -7.37 1.75
CA LYS A 173 -6.12 -6.83 0.95
C LYS A 173 -7.12 -7.89 0.47
N ILE A 174 -6.64 -9.06 0.08
CA ILE A 174 -7.49 -10.21 -0.32
C ILE A 174 -8.47 -10.63 0.78
N SER A 175 -8.11 -10.40 2.06
CA SER A 175 -8.88 -10.86 3.24
C SER A 175 -10.30 -10.30 3.29
N TYR A 176 -10.53 -9.11 2.71
CA TYR A 176 -11.87 -8.53 2.66
C TYR A 176 -12.81 -9.37 1.79
N ASN A 177 -12.46 -9.63 0.54
CA ASN A 177 -13.29 -10.43 -0.36
C ASN A 177 -13.37 -11.89 0.08
N ALA A 178 -12.26 -12.45 0.56
CA ALA A 178 -12.22 -13.79 1.11
C ALA A 178 -13.14 -13.94 2.34
N GLY A 179 -13.16 -12.94 3.22
CA GLY A 179 -14.06 -12.91 4.38
C GLY A 179 -15.56 -12.79 4.04
N ILE A 180 -15.89 -12.17 2.88
CA ILE A 180 -17.25 -12.17 2.36
C ILE A 180 -17.64 -13.56 1.83
N CYS A 181 -16.70 -14.27 1.19
CA CYS A 181 -16.93 -15.64 0.73
C CYS A 181 -17.01 -16.64 1.89
N GLN A 182 -16.16 -16.45 2.92
CA GLN A 182 -16.11 -17.29 4.11
C GLN A 182 -16.13 -16.43 5.38
N PRO A 183 -17.29 -16.18 6.00
CA PRO A 183 -17.43 -15.27 7.14
C PRO A 183 -16.62 -15.65 8.39
N ASP A 184 -16.26 -16.91 8.54
CA ASP A 184 -15.44 -17.42 9.64
C ASP A 184 -13.95 -17.52 9.29
N LEU A 185 -13.50 -16.93 8.16
CA LEU A 185 -12.13 -16.98 7.65
C LEU A 185 -11.09 -16.67 8.73
N PHE A 186 -11.30 -15.59 9.50
CA PHE A 186 -10.38 -15.17 10.56
C PHE A 186 -10.35 -16.10 11.78
N ARG A 187 -11.18 -17.16 11.81
CA ARG A 187 -11.14 -18.23 12.83
C ARG A 187 -10.51 -19.50 12.28
N GLN A 188 -10.24 -19.56 10.97
CA GLN A 188 -9.60 -20.71 10.34
C GLN A 188 -8.11 -20.75 10.71
N GLY A 189 -7.67 -21.90 11.24
CA GLY A 189 -6.29 -22.09 11.68
C GLY A 189 -5.29 -21.86 10.54
N TRP A 190 -5.55 -22.44 9.36
CA TRP A 190 -4.70 -22.30 8.18
C TRP A 190 -4.48 -20.82 7.78
N PHE A 191 -5.55 -20.00 7.87
CA PHE A 191 -5.48 -18.58 7.52
C PHE A 191 -4.70 -17.76 8.56
N THR A 192 -4.99 -17.97 9.85
CA THR A 192 -4.31 -17.28 10.94
C THR A 192 -2.83 -17.64 11.03
N ASP A 193 -2.47 -18.89 10.76
CA ASP A 193 -1.06 -19.33 10.78
C ASP A 193 -0.28 -18.74 9.59
N MET A 194 -0.87 -18.68 8.40
CA MET A 194 -0.28 -18.05 7.23
C MET A 194 -0.08 -16.54 7.44
N LEU A 195 -1.04 -15.84 8.03
CA LEU A 195 -0.87 -14.43 8.38
C LEU A 195 0.25 -14.20 9.39
N LYS A 196 0.36 -15.07 10.41
CA LYS A 196 1.46 -14.98 11.39
C LYS A 196 2.81 -15.19 10.73
N GLU A 197 2.92 -16.19 9.85
CA GLU A 197 4.14 -16.46 9.08
C GLU A 197 4.53 -15.23 8.25
N TYR A 198 3.58 -14.66 7.51
CA TYR A 198 3.79 -13.48 6.67
C TYR A 198 4.24 -12.26 7.48
N PHE A 199 3.54 -11.91 8.56
CA PHE A 199 3.92 -10.77 9.39
C PHE A 199 5.24 -11.00 10.14
N THR A 200 5.53 -12.23 10.53
CA THR A 200 6.82 -12.57 11.13
C THR A 200 7.95 -12.38 10.13
N LEU A 201 7.78 -12.81 8.90
CA LEU A 201 8.76 -12.62 7.82
C LEU A 201 9.02 -11.13 7.55
N ILE A 202 7.98 -10.28 7.51
CA ILE A 202 8.13 -8.82 7.37
C ILE A 202 8.99 -8.26 8.52
N ALA A 203 8.71 -8.70 9.76
CA ALA A 203 9.45 -8.25 10.94
C ALA A 203 10.93 -8.69 10.89
N GLU A 204 11.21 -9.94 10.55
CA GLU A 204 12.57 -10.50 10.44
C GLU A 204 13.40 -9.79 9.36
N ARG A 205 12.76 -9.34 8.29
CA ARG A 205 13.41 -8.56 7.22
C ARG A 205 13.54 -7.08 7.54
N GLY A 206 12.97 -6.60 8.66
CA GLY A 206 13.00 -5.19 9.05
C GLY A 206 12.26 -4.26 8.07
N ILE A 207 11.35 -4.81 7.29
CA ILE A 207 10.54 -4.05 6.32
C ILE A 207 9.38 -3.39 7.07
N MET A 208 9.04 -2.15 6.68
CA MET A 208 7.90 -1.43 7.23
C MET A 208 6.59 -1.91 6.59
N MET A 209 5.46 -1.55 7.19
CA MET A 209 4.14 -1.87 6.66
C MET A 209 3.19 -0.69 6.83
N GLU A 210 2.31 -0.46 5.88
CA GLU A 210 1.27 0.54 6.04
C GLU A 210 0.02 -0.03 6.71
N ILE A 211 -0.68 0.84 7.45
CA ILE A 211 -2.11 0.72 7.69
C ILE A 211 -2.78 1.51 6.58
N ASN A 212 -3.37 0.81 5.63
CA ASN A 212 -4.06 1.39 4.50
C ASN A 212 -5.51 1.70 4.88
N THR A 213 -5.92 2.94 4.69
CA THR A 213 -7.24 3.43 5.12
C THR A 213 -8.24 3.60 3.98
N LYS A 214 -7.88 3.26 2.74
CA LYS A 214 -8.74 3.42 1.53
C LYS A 214 -10.15 2.87 1.70
N ALA A 215 -10.25 1.70 2.32
CA ALA A 215 -11.53 1.02 2.50
C ALA A 215 -12.36 1.52 3.68
N PHE A 216 -11.78 2.31 4.59
CA PHE A 216 -12.43 2.63 5.86
C PHE A 216 -13.78 3.33 5.68
N LEU A 217 -13.85 4.40 4.88
CA LEU A 217 -15.09 5.15 4.70
C LEU A 217 -16.24 4.36 4.05
N ARG A 218 -15.92 3.35 3.25
CA ARG A 218 -16.92 2.57 2.49
C ARG A 218 -17.22 1.22 3.11
N LYS A 219 -16.22 0.60 3.74
CA LYS A 219 -16.24 -0.80 4.19
C LYS A 219 -16.02 -0.94 5.70
N GLY A 220 -15.61 0.14 6.39
CA GLY A 220 -15.31 0.14 7.81
C GLY A 220 -14.09 -0.70 8.20
N CYS A 221 -13.15 -0.94 7.29
CA CYS A 221 -11.97 -1.77 7.54
C CYS A 221 -10.67 -1.10 7.09
N PHE A 222 -9.57 -1.52 7.70
CA PHE A 222 -8.20 -1.20 7.32
C PHE A 222 -7.54 -2.41 6.64
N PHE A 223 -6.41 -2.17 5.97
CA PHE A 223 -5.49 -3.20 5.52
C PHE A 223 -4.08 -2.94 6.09
N PRO A 224 -3.53 -3.87 6.93
CA PRO A 224 -4.18 -5.07 7.42
C PRO A 224 -5.36 -4.77 8.36
N ASP A 225 -6.23 -5.79 8.52
CA ASP A 225 -7.40 -5.71 9.40
C ASP A 225 -7.00 -5.41 10.85
N ILE A 226 -7.80 -4.59 11.54
CA ILE A 226 -7.57 -4.13 12.91
C ILE A 226 -7.32 -5.29 13.90
N ARG A 227 -7.86 -6.47 13.64
CA ARG A 227 -7.64 -7.70 14.44
C ARG A 227 -6.17 -8.09 14.55
N HIS A 228 -5.33 -7.65 13.60
CA HIS A 228 -3.91 -7.97 13.55
C HIS A 228 -3.01 -6.93 14.24
N PHE A 229 -3.52 -5.75 14.59
CA PHE A 229 -2.72 -4.64 15.11
C PHE A 229 -1.89 -5.02 16.35
N ALA A 230 -2.47 -5.76 17.29
CA ALA A 230 -1.73 -6.22 18.46
C ALA A 230 -0.56 -7.16 18.11
N PHE A 231 -0.69 -7.93 17.04
CA PHE A 231 0.34 -8.88 16.59
C PHE A 231 1.50 -8.20 15.87
N ILE A 232 1.21 -7.13 15.12
CA ILE A 232 2.21 -6.43 14.29
C ILE A 232 2.95 -5.28 15.02
N ARG A 233 2.86 -5.19 16.34
CA ARG A 233 3.47 -4.10 17.13
C ARG A 233 4.99 -3.95 17.01
N ALA A 234 5.69 -5.01 16.58
CA ALA A 234 7.14 -4.97 16.37
C ALA A 234 7.52 -4.31 15.03
N LEU A 235 6.55 -4.04 14.14
CA LEU A 235 6.80 -3.47 12.82
C LEU A 235 6.87 -1.94 12.87
N GLY A 236 7.67 -1.37 11.98
CA GLY A 236 7.58 0.06 11.65
C GLY A 236 6.31 0.31 10.84
N ILE A 237 5.36 1.07 11.40
CA ILE A 237 4.05 1.28 10.79
C ILE A 237 3.93 2.68 10.20
N LEU A 238 3.39 2.76 8.99
CA LEU A 238 2.91 3.99 8.36
C LEU A 238 1.39 4.00 8.35
N VAL A 239 0.77 5.18 8.22
CA VAL A 239 -0.67 5.31 7.95
C VAL A 239 -0.85 6.02 6.62
N ASN A 240 -1.42 5.35 5.65
CA ASN A 240 -1.62 5.86 4.29
C ASN A 240 -3.06 5.67 3.82
N SER A 241 -3.52 6.56 2.95
CA SER A 241 -4.92 6.57 2.48
C SER A 241 -5.12 5.87 1.13
N ASP A 242 -4.05 5.56 0.41
CA ASP A 242 -4.14 5.01 -0.96
C ASP A 242 -5.16 5.80 -1.81
N ALA A 243 -4.98 7.14 -1.74
CA ALA A 243 -5.95 8.07 -2.28
C ALA A 243 -5.88 8.13 -3.81
N HIS A 244 -7.03 7.95 -4.46
CA HIS A 244 -7.23 8.14 -5.90
C HIS A 244 -7.96 9.45 -6.23
N ARG A 245 -8.29 10.23 -5.20
CA ARG A 245 -8.93 11.55 -5.29
C ARG A 245 -8.33 12.49 -4.26
N PRO A 246 -8.12 13.78 -4.60
CA PRO A 246 -7.50 14.75 -3.68
C PRO A 246 -8.26 14.97 -2.36
N ASP A 247 -9.59 14.80 -2.36
CA ASP A 247 -10.44 14.94 -1.18
C ASP A 247 -10.34 13.76 -0.20
N LEU A 248 -9.68 12.67 -0.58
CA LEU A 248 -9.54 11.44 0.22
C LEU A 248 -8.15 11.24 0.84
N ILE A 249 -7.23 12.19 0.68
CA ILE A 249 -5.83 12.03 1.14
C ILE A 249 -5.68 11.81 2.65
N ASN A 250 -6.69 12.20 3.43
CA ASN A 250 -6.72 12.07 4.89
C ASN A 250 -7.85 11.14 5.40
N ALA A 251 -8.50 10.42 4.50
CA ALA A 251 -9.64 9.56 4.84
C ALA A 251 -9.23 8.44 5.81
N GLY A 252 -9.96 8.27 6.92
CA GLY A 252 -9.75 7.19 7.90
C GLY A 252 -8.45 7.29 8.74
N ARG A 253 -7.67 8.37 8.58
CA ARG A 253 -6.39 8.53 9.29
C ARG A 253 -6.54 8.65 10.79
N ALA A 254 -7.48 9.49 11.26
CA ALA A 254 -7.70 9.70 12.69
C ALA A 254 -8.12 8.39 13.37
N GLU A 255 -9.01 7.65 12.72
CA GLU A 255 -9.49 6.35 13.21
C GLU A 255 -8.37 5.29 13.22
N ALA A 256 -7.52 5.27 12.20
CA ALA A 256 -6.36 4.37 12.17
C ALA A 256 -5.35 4.69 13.27
N LEU A 257 -5.03 5.96 13.50
CA LEU A 257 -4.12 6.38 14.57
C LEU A 257 -4.71 6.05 15.95
N GLN A 258 -6.00 6.26 16.16
CA GLN A 258 -6.67 5.89 17.40
C GLN A 258 -6.64 4.37 17.62
N ALA A 259 -6.94 3.57 16.59
CA ALA A 259 -6.88 2.11 16.67
C ALA A 259 -5.45 1.61 16.95
N LEU A 260 -4.43 2.24 16.38
CA LEU A 260 -3.04 1.93 16.68
C LEU A 260 -2.69 2.21 18.14
N LYS A 261 -3.11 3.37 18.70
CA LYS A 261 -2.93 3.67 20.12
C LYS A 261 -3.57 2.61 21.03
N GLU A 262 -4.81 2.24 20.74
CA GLU A 262 -5.57 1.22 21.47
C GLU A 262 -4.88 -0.16 21.40
N ALA A 263 -4.22 -0.46 20.29
CA ALA A 263 -3.42 -1.66 20.11
C ALA A 263 -2.03 -1.58 20.78
N GLY A 264 -1.66 -0.42 21.36
CA GLY A 264 -0.41 -0.22 22.09
C GLY A 264 0.77 0.27 21.26
N PHE A 265 0.52 0.86 20.09
CA PHE A 265 1.55 1.58 19.34
C PHE A 265 1.76 2.97 19.94
N HIS A 266 3.01 3.42 19.96
CA HIS A 266 3.40 4.75 20.45
C HIS A 266 3.91 5.66 19.35
N THR A 267 4.39 5.10 18.25
CA THR A 267 4.97 5.82 17.12
C THR A 267 4.45 5.30 15.79
N VAL A 268 4.54 6.15 14.77
CA VAL A 268 4.41 5.78 13.36
C VAL A 268 5.63 6.26 12.58
N ARG A 269 5.94 5.61 11.47
CA ARG A 269 7.03 6.00 10.56
C ARG A 269 6.61 7.16 9.69
N GLN A 270 7.52 8.12 9.53
CA GLN A 270 7.38 9.24 8.60
C GLN A 270 8.67 9.47 7.85
N LEU A 271 8.58 9.87 6.58
CA LEU A 271 9.72 10.28 5.78
C LEU A 271 9.92 11.79 5.96
N GLN A 272 11.07 12.18 6.49
CA GLN A 272 11.41 13.57 6.77
C GLN A 272 12.87 13.81 6.41
N GLY A 273 13.13 14.83 5.58
CA GLY A 273 14.49 15.10 5.10
C GLY A 273 15.12 13.89 4.40
N GLY A 274 14.33 13.07 3.71
CA GLY A 274 14.76 11.85 3.01
C GLY A 274 15.09 10.66 3.92
N LYS A 275 14.68 10.67 5.21
CA LYS A 275 14.92 9.58 6.14
C LYS A 275 13.64 9.15 6.84
N TRP A 276 13.47 7.84 6.98
CA TRP A 276 12.40 7.27 7.79
C TRP A 276 12.71 7.45 9.28
N ILE A 277 11.81 8.13 10.00
CA ILE A 277 11.91 8.39 11.43
C ILE A 277 10.66 7.92 12.17
N ASP A 278 10.82 7.61 13.47
CA ASP A 278 9.70 7.35 14.36
C ASP A 278 9.15 8.67 14.90
N VAL A 279 7.85 8.89 14.72
CA VAL A 279 7.16 10.07 15.24
C VAL A 279 6.06 9.61 16.20
N PRO A 280 5.95 10.21 17.40
CA PRO A 280 4.88 9.87 18.34
C PRO A 280 3.50 10.02 17.70
N ILE A 281 2.60 9.10 18.02
CA ILE A 281 1.20 9.23 17.63
C ILE A 281 0.56 10.33 18.49
N ALA A 282 0.09 11.40 17.85
CA ALA A 282 -0.47 12.59 18.50
C ALA A 282 -1.82 12.33 19.20
#